data_6fe7efdb91f39ff04c2b80a459f9eb1e
#
_entry.id   6fe7efdb91f39ff04c2b80a459f9eb1e
#
_cell.length_a   1.000
_cell.length_b   1.000
_cell.length_c   1.000
_cell.angle_alpha   90.00
_cell.angle_beta   90.00
_cell.angle_gamma   90.00
#
_symmetry.space_group_name_H-M   'P 1'
#
loop_
_entity.id
_entity.type
_entity.pdbx_description
1 polymer ?
#
loop_
_entity_poly.entity_id
_entity_poly.type
_entity_poly.pdbx_seq_one_letter_code
_entity_poly.pdbx_strand_id
1 'polypeptide(L)'
;MPSIRKEDAKKQVVWSWGNHVDQMIREAQERGEFVNLPGTGKPLTLDDNVFAGEMQSAYRLAKTANAAPLWVALDGEIGLDGAALAAMLERTAAYLEKHAAQLRAALAAVASQRTSLPLASARPRWWPFRRAAMDGKVNSRQTPDSSPQFDTLHSLEEERRRARGLYLQRAAELDEKIVQYNSNRPRSLSWLEKTRLTPAGAARQFDARIPPLV
;
A
#
# COMPACT_ATOMS: atom_id res chain seq x y z
N MET A 1 61.86 -31.01 1.44
CA MET A 1 60.54 -30.80 2.04
C MET A 1 59.54 -30.78 0.89
N PRO A 2 58.69 -31.83 0.71
CA PRO A 2 57.69 -31.79 -0.35
C PRO A 2 56.56 -30.81 0.05
N SER A 3 56.30 -29.82 -0.79
CA SER A 3 55.18 -28.91 -0.63
C SER A 3 53.88 -29.64 -0.92
N ILE A 4 53.08 -29.91 0.08
CA ILE A 4 51.72 -30.45 -0.08
C ILE A 4 50.89 -29.38 -0.80
N ARG A 5 50.47 -29.69 -2.03
CA ARG A 5 49.58 -28.81 -2.80
C ARG A 5 48.25 -28.65 -2.05
N LYS A 6 47.75 -27.42 -1.93
CA LYS A 6 46.48 -27.11 -1.27
C LYS A 6 45.27 -27.89 -1.83
N GLU A 7 45.38 -28.40 -3.05
CA GLU A 7 44.37 -29.25 -3.68
C GLU A 7 44.25 -30.64 -3.05
N ASP A 8 45.37 -31.23 -2.61
CA ASP A 8 45.36 -32.55 -1.98
C ASP A 8 44.74 -32.50 -0.58
N ALA A 9 44.93 -31.39 0.14
CA ALA A 9 44.31 -31.18 1.44
C ALA A 9 42.77 -31.04 1.33
N LYS A 10 42.27 -30.37 0.27
CA LYS A 10 40.83 -30.24 0.01
C LYS A 10 40.18 -31.57 -0.35
N LYS A 11 40.83 -32.39 -1.16
CA LYS A 11 40.38 -33.75 -1.49
C LYS A 11 40.34 -34.67 -0.26
N GLN A 12 41.36 -34.63 0.61
CA GLN A 12 41.38 -35.43 1.84
C GLN A 12 40.23 -35.05 2.80
N VAL A 13 39.91 -33.77 2.94
CA VAL A 13 38.82 -33.33 3.80
C VAL A 13 37.48 -33.82 3.27
N VAL A 14 37.21 -33.73 1.97
CA VAL A 14 35.97 -34.21 1.38
C VAL A 14 35.77 -35.71 1.53
N TRP A 15 36.85 -36.50 1.34
CA TRP A 15 36.82 -37.97 1.54
C TRP A 15 36.59 -38.37 3.00
N SER A 16 37.17 -37.65 3.97
CA SER A 16 36.97 -37.95 5.37
C SER A 16 35.52 -37.70 5.84
N TRP A 17 34.86 -36.66 5.34
CA TRP A 17 33.44 -36.38 5.63
C TRP A 17 32.52 -37.42 5.03
N GLY A 18 32.73 -37.84 3.77
CA GLY A 18 31.94 -38.89 3.12
C GLY A 18 32.02 -40.20 3.90
N ASN A 19 33.22 -40.64 4.25
CA ASN A 19 33.44 -41.84 5.05
C ASN A 19 32.80 -41.75 6.44
N HIS A 20 32.83 -40.59 7.07
CA HIS A 20 32.21 -40.38 8.39
C HIS A 20 30.67 -40.47 8.31
N VAL A 21 30.06 -39.85 7.32
CA VAL A 21 28.60 -39.93 7.11
C VAL A 21 28.18 -41.36 6.79
N ASP A 22 28.88 -42.05 5.91
CA ASP A 22 28.62 -43.46 5.58
C ASP A 22 28.79 -44.40 6.79
N GLN A 23 29.72 -44.10 7.66
CA GLN A 23 29.93 -44.84 8.91
C GLN A 23 28.74 -44.59 9.87
N MET A 24 28.32 -43.34 10.07
CA MET A 24 27.17 -43.01 10.90
C MET A 24 25.88 -43.66 10.39
N ILE A 25 25.69 -43.72 9.07
CA ILE A 25 24.51 -44.38 8.46
C ILE A 25 24.56 -45.87 8.76
N ARG A 26 25.71 -46.53 8.61
CA ARG A 26 25.86 -47.96 8.91
C ARG A 26 25.63 -48.28 10.39
N GLU A 27 26.19 -47.49 11.28
CA GLU A 27 26.00 -47.64 12.72
C GLU A 27 24.50 -47.45 13.10
N ALA A 28 23.81 -46.50 12.48
CA ALA A 28 22.36 -46.28 12.68
C ALA A 28 21.56 -47.46 12.10
N GLN A 29 21.97 -48.04 10.98
CA GLN A 29 21.34 -49.26 10.43
C GLN A 29 21.53 -50.47 11.35
N GLU A 30 22.74 -50.65 11.89
CA GLU A 30 23.05 -51.76 12.84
C GLU A 30 22.29 -51.61 14.15
N ARG A 31 22.06 -50.36 14.61
CA ARG A 31 21.21 -50.08 15.78
C ARG A 31 19.69 -50.23 15.49
N GLY A 32 19.33 -50.50 14.23
CA GLY A 32 17.94 -50.69 13.85
C GLY A 32 17.11 -49.41 13.81
N GLU A 33 17.72 -48.22 13.76
CA GLU A 33 17.03 -46.95 13.75
C GLU A 33 16.18 -46.75 12.49
N PHE A 34 16.49 -47.50 11.42
CA PHE A 34 15.75 -47.52 10.17
C PHE A 34 14.66 -48.61 10.11
N VAL A 35 14.53 -49.43 11.15
CA VAL A 35 13.52 -50.48 11.23
C VAL A 35 12.21 -49.90 11.73
N ASN A 36 11.10 -50.13 11.02
CA ASN A 36 9.78 -49.63 11.38
C ASN A 36 9.63 -48.10 11.36
N LEU A 37 10.28 -47.42 10.42
CA LEU A 37 10.03 -45.98 10.23
C LEU A 37 8.55 -45.72 9.93
N PRO A 38 7.94 -44.70 10.57
CA PRO A 38 6.58 -44.31 10.31
C PRO A 38 6.43 -43.90 8.83
N GLY A 39 5.61 -44.61 8.08
CA GLY A 39 5.42 -44.40 6.64
C GLY A 39 6.13 -45.42 5.73
N THR A 40 6.85 -46.42 6.28
CA THR A 40 7.47 -47.51 5.48
C THR A 40 6.41 -48.20 4.61
N GLY A 41 6.67 -48.26 3.32
CA GLY A 41 5.77 -48.87 2.34
C GLY A 41 4.58 -48.00 1.89
N LYS A 42 4.44 -46.79 2.40
CA LYS A 42 3.44 -45.82 1.92
C LYS A 42 4.07 -44.91 0.87
N PRO A 43 3.37 -44.54 -0.21
CA PRO A 43 3.87 -43.56 -1.14
C PRO A 43 4.08 -42.22 -0.40
N LEU A 44 5.27 -41.66 -0.55
CA LEU A 44 5.57 -40.33 -0.04
C LEU A 44 4.71 -39.31 -0.78
N THR A 45 3.86 -38.60 -0.05
CA THR A 45 3.23 -37.38 -0.57
C THR A 45 4.30 -36.31 -0.66
N LEU A 46 4.94 -36.24 -1.82
CA LEU A 46 5.87 -35.17 -2.11
C LEU A 46 5.06 -33.94 -2.49
N ASP A 47 5.22 -32.85 -1.74
CA ASP A 47 4.76 -31.54 -2.21
C ASP A 47 5.54 -31.21 -3.49
N ASP A 48 5.01 -31.58 -4.63
CA ASP A 48 5.60 -31.27 -5.92
C ASP A 48 5.31 -29.80 -6.24
N ASN A 49 6.23 -28.95 -5.86
CA ASN A 49 6.26 -27.61 -6.40
C ASN A 49 6.76 -27.70 -7.85
N VAL A 50 5.80 -27.90 -8.78
CA VAL A 50 6.08 -28.08 -10.22
C VAL A 50 6.93 -26.94 -10.80
N PHE A 51 6.91 -25.76 -10.15
CA PHE A 51 7.65 -24.57 -10.55
C PHE A 51 9.07 -24.49 -9.98
N ALA A 52 9.44 -25.36 -9.06
CA ALA A 52 10.74 -25.27 -8.37
C ALA A 52 11.89 -25.86 -9.20
N GLY A 53 11.63 -26.74 -10.18
CA GLY A 53 12.65 -27.37 -11.02
C GLY A 53 13.86 -27.87 -10.23
N GLU A 54 15.05 -27.47 -10.63
CA GLU A 54 16.31 -27.82 -9.96
C GLU A 54 16.42 -27.28 -8.52
N MET A 55 15.63 -26.26 -8.18
CA MET A 55 15.61 -25.66 -6.84
C MET A 55 14.69 -26.39 -5.85
N GLN A 56 14.07 -27.50 -6.23
CA GLN A 56 13.09 -28.21 -5.42
C GLN A 56 13.68 -28.66 -4.06
N SER A 57 14.92 -29.13 -4.06
CA SER A 57 15.60 -29.53 -2.83
C SER A 57 15.86 -28.35 -1.89
N ALA A 58 16.26 -27.21 -2.44
CA ALA A 58 16.46 -25.98 -1.68
C ALA A 58 15.14 -25.45 -1.10
N TYR A 59 14.04 -25.53 -1.84
CA TYR A 59 12.72 -25.18 -1.34
C TYR A 59 12.25 -26.09 -0.20
N ARG A 60 12.48 -27.38 -0.31
CA ARG A 60 12.14 -28.34 0.76
C ARG A 60 12.96 -28.04 2.03
N LEU A 61 14.25 -27.79 1.87
CA LEU A 61 15.11 -27.43 2.99
C LEU A 61 14.67 -26.13 3.65
N ALA A 62 14.37 -25.11 2.86
CA ALA A 62 13.86 -23.84 3.36
C ALA A 62 12.50 -24.00 4.09
N LYS A 63 11.59 -24.82 3.56
CA LYS A 63 10.30 -25.15 4.19
C LYS A 63 10.51 -25.88 5.53
N THR A 64 11.41 -26.85 5.58
CA THR A 64 11.73 -27.59 6.79
C THR A 64 12.40 -26.73 7.85
N ALA A 65 13.26 -25.80 7.42
CA ALA A 65 13.91 -24.82 8.30
C ALA A 65 13.01 -23.63 8.68
N ASN A 66 11.77 -23.60 8.21
CA ASN A 66 10.85 -22.48 8.34
C ASN A 66 11.44 -21.15 7.81
N ALA A 67 12.37 -21.25 6.86
CA ALA A 67 13.09 -20.15 6.23
C ALA A 67 12.51 -19.90 4.84
N ALA A 68 11.45 -19.09 4.77
CA ALA A 68 10.92 -18.66 3.48
C ALA A 68 11.96 -17.78 2.76
N PRO A 69 12.21 -17.98 1.46
CA PRO A 69 13.03 -17.07 0.70
C PRO A 69 12.49 -15.64 0.81
N LEU A 70 13.39 -14.64 0.85
CA LEU A 70 13.03 -13.24 1.04
C LEU A 70 11.92 -12.76 0.09
N TRP A 71 11.95 -13.18 -1.18
CA TRP A 71 10.95 -12.80 -2.16
C TRP A 71 9.55 -13.36 -1.84
N VAL A 72 9.44 -14.51 -1.17
CA VAL A 72 8.15 -15.08 -0.72
C VAL A 72 7.56 -14.26 0.43
N ALA A 73 8.41 -13.86 1.39
CA ALA A 73 7.99 -12.97 2.48
C ALA A 73 7.54 -11.61 1.93
N LEU A 74 8.31 -11.03 1.02
CA LEU A 74 7.98 -9.78 0.35
C LEU A 74 6.69 -9.87 -0.47
N ASP A 75 6.39 -11.03 -1.09
CA ASP A 75 5.13 -11.22 -1.82
C ASP A 75 3.90 -11.04 -0.93
N GLY A 76 3.94 -11.65 0.26
CA GLY A 76 2.88 -11.50 1.25
C GLY A 76 2.74 -10.06 1.76
N GLU A 77 3.86 -9.39 2.06
CA GLU A 77 3.85 -8.00 2.50
C GLU A 77 3.31 -7.06 1.43
N ILE A 78 3.74 -7.19 0.17
CA ILE A 78 3.25 -6.40 -0.96
C ILE A 78 1.74 -6.58 -1.14
N GLY A 79 1.24 -7.81 -0.97
CA GLY A 79 -0.20 -8.08 -1.02
C GLY A 79 -0.98 -7.33 0.06
N LEU A 80 -0.50 -7.38 1.30
CA LEU A 80 -1.11 -6.69 2.44
C LEU A 80 -1.05 -5.16 2.29
N ASP A 81 0.12 -4.63 1.94
CA ASP A 81 0.31 -3.18 1.76
C ASP A 81 -0.50 -2.65 0.58
N GLY A 82 -0.59 -3.41 -0.52
CA GLY A 82 -1.43 -3.07 -1.66
C GLY A 82 -2.91 -3.00 -1.30
N ALA A 83 -3.41 -3.98 -0.54
CA ALA A 83 -4.79 -3.98 -0.04
C ALA A 83 -5.04 -2.82 0.94
N ALA A 84 -4.08 -2.52 1.82
CA ALA A 84 -4.17 -1.40 2.75
C ALA A 84 -4.19 -0.05 2.03
N LEU A 85 -3.37 0.11 0.97
CA LEU A 85 -3.32 1.30 0.13
C LEU A 85 -4.63 1.51 -0.62
N ALA A 86 -5.21 0.46 -1.20
CA ALA A 86 -6.51 0.50 -1.86
C ALA A 86 -7.63 0.85 -0.87
N ALA A 87 -7.65 0.24 0.30
CA ALA A 87 -8.63 0.54 1.34
C ALA A 87 -8.49 1.98 1.88
N MET A 88 -7.28 2.54 1.94
CA MET A 88 -7.04 3.94 2.28
C MET A 88 -7.65 4.86 1.23
N LEU A 89 -7.43 4.58 -0.06
CA LEU A 89 -7.97 5.36 -1.17
C LEU A 89 -9.50 5.40 -1.13
N GLU A 90 -10.15 4.25 -0.98
CA GLU A 90 -11.62 4.17 -0.92
C GLU A 90 -12.22 4.87 0.30
N ARG A 91 -11.59 4.71 1.48
CA ARG A 91 -12.04 5.41 2.70
C ARG A 91 -11.92 6.92 2.55
N THR A 92 -10.82 7.40 1.97
CA THR A 92 -10.60 8.83 1.73
C THR A 92 -11.60 9.37 0.72
N ALA A 93 -11.87 8.63 -0.36
CA ALA A 93 -12.85 8.99 -1.37
C ALA A 93 -14.25 9.12 -0.75
N ALA A 94 -14.69 8.12 -0.01
CA ALA A 94 -16.01 8.12 0.64
C ALA A 94 -16.15 9.27 1.65
N TYR A 95 -15.09 9.57 2.41
CA TYR A 95 -15.07 10.70 3.33
C TYR A 95 -15.26 12.03 2.60
N LEU A 96 -14.42 12.30 1.60
CA LEU A 96 -14.46 13.57 0.86
C LEU A 96 -15.75 13.73 0.04
N GLU A 97 -16.25 12.65 -0.57
CA GLU A 97 -17.53 12.65 -1.29
C GLU A 97 -18.71 13.01 -0.36
N LYS A 98 -18.74 12.42 0.84
CA LYS A 98 -19.76 12.70 1.84
C LYS A 98 -19.76 14.18 2.26
N HIS A 99 -18.59 14.72 2.58
CA HIS A 99 -18.45 16.11 3.01
C HIS A 99 -18.72 17.09 1.86
N ALA A 100 -18.27 16.80 0.66
CA ALA A 100 -18.58 17.59 -0.52
C ALA A 100 -20.10 17.60 -0.83
N ALA A 101 -20.78 16.47 -0.66
CA ALA A 101 -22.22 16.39 -0.83
C ALA A 101 -22.99 17.23 0.23
N GLN A 102 -22.54 17.17 1.49
CA GLN A 102 -23.10 17.99 2.57
C GLN A 102 -22.94 19.48 2.29
N LEU A 103 -21.78 19.92 1.82
CA LEU A 103 -21.54 21.31 1.47
C LEU A 103 -22.39 21.74 0.28
N ARG A 104 -22.53 20.92 -0.76
CA ARG A 104 -23.41 21.24 -1.89
C ARG A 104 -24.85 21.36 -1.47
N ALA A 105 -25.34 20.50 -0.57
CA ALA A 105 -26.68 20.58 -0.01
C ALA A 105 -26.90 21.86 0.82
N ALA A 106 -25.93 22.25 1.65
CA ALA A 106 -25.98 23.48 2.42
C ALA A 106 -25.97 24.72 1.53
N LEU A 107 -25.16 24.74 0.47
CA LEU A 107 -25.14 25.81 -0.53
C LEU A 107 -26.49 25.95 -1.25
N ALA A 108 -27.08 24.83 -1.65
CA ALA A 108 -28.38 24.81 -2.31
C ALA A 108 -29.48 25.32 -1.37
N ALA A 109 -29.47 24.97 -0.08
CA ALA A 109 -30.38 25.46 0.92
C ALA A 109 -30.28 26.99 1.10
N VAL A 110 -29.07 27.53 1.17
CA VAL A 110 -28.85 28.98 1.27
C VAL A 110 -29.31 29.71 -0.01
N ALA A 111 -29.04 29.13 -1.18
CA ALA A 111 -29.51 29.70 -2.45
C ALA A 111 -31.05 29.74 -2.53
N SER A 112 -31.73 28.69 -2.09
CA SER A 112 -33.21 28.66 -2.07
C SER A 112 -33.80 29.66 -1.08
N GLN A 113 -33.16 29.89 0.07
CA GLN A 113 -33.59 30.90 1.02
C GLN A 113 -33.43 32.33 0.46
N ARG A 114 -32.38 32.61 -0.33
CA ARG A 114 -32.20 33.92 -0.99
C ARG A 114 -33.24 34.21 -2.07
N THR A 115 -33.68 33.18 -2.78
CA THR A 115 -34.74 33.32 -3.80
C THR A 115 -36.14 33.46 -3.18
N SER A 116 -36.35 33.00 -1.96
CA SER A 116 -37.62 33.08 -1.26
C SER A 116 -37.81 34.37 -0.46
N LEU A 117 -36.82 35.26 -0.39
CA LEU A 117 -37.02 36.57 0.17
C LEU A 117 -37.95 37.37 -0.77
N PRO A 118 -39.16 37.77 -0.35
CA PRO A 118 -40.03 38.57 -1.20
C PRO A 118 -39.27 39.85 -1.55
N LEU A 119 -39.21 40.19 -2.85
CA LEU A 119 -38.81 41.52 -3.28
C LEU A 119 -39.57 42.50 -2.38
N ALA A 120 -38.83 43.10 -1.43
CA ALA A 120 -39.41 44.07 -0.53
C ALA A 120 -40.26 45.02 -1.38
N SER A 121 -41.57 44.91 -1.15
CA SER A 121 -42.63 45.65 -1.81
C SER A 121 -42.16 47.06 -2.18
N ALA A 122 -42.40 47.40 -3.44
CA ALA A 122 -42.16 48.74 -3.97
C ALA A 122 -42.57 49.78 -2.92
N ARG A 123 -41.64 50.57 -2.44
CA ARG A 123 -41.91 51.67 -1.51
C ARG A 123 -43.02 52.52 -2.10
N PRO A 124 -44.07 52.78 -1.38
CA PRO A 124 -45.12 53.71 -1.87
C PRO A 124 -44.45 55.05 -2.13
N ARG A 125 -44.78 55.61 -3.29
CA ARG A 125 -44.20 56.77 -3.96
C ARG A 125 -44.45 58.11 -3.27
N TRP A 126 -44.89 58.18 -2.02
CA TRP A 126 -45.20 59.41 -1.34
C TRP A 126 -44.83 59.45 0.13
N TRP A 127 -43.47 59.46 0.34
CA TRP A 127 -42.94 59.83 1.62
C TRP A 127 -42.35 61.22 1.52
N PRO A 128 -42.93 62.25 2.25
CA PRO A 128 -42.43 63.62 2.18
C PRO A 128 -41.01 63.69 2.90
N PHE A 129 -40.15 64.45 2.27
CA PHE A 129 -38.82 64.79 2.73
C PHE A 129 -38.80 65.20 4.19
N ARG A 130 -38.09 64.45 5.05
CA ARG A 130 -37.49 64.97 6.23
C ARG A 130 -35.98 64.82 6.07
N ARG A 131 -35.32 65.93 5.77
CA ARG A 131 -33.87 66.05 5.99
C ARG A 131 -33.64 65.96 7.50
N ALA A 132 -33.13 64.86 7.98
CA ALA A 132 -32.41 64.77 9.25
C ALA A 132 -30.95 64.59 8.89
N ALA A 133 -30.19 65.63 9.13
CA ALA A 133 -28.76 65.52 9.21
C ALA A 133 -28.47 64.53 10.34
N MET A 134 -27.85 63.44 10.01
CA MET A 134 -27.19 62.56 10.95
C MET A 134 -25.78 62.37 10.46
N ASP A 135 -24.91 63.10 11.11
CA ASP A 135 -23.51 62.73 11.29
C ASP A 135 -23.46 61.32 11.92
N GLY A 136 -23.46 60.33 11.11
CA GLY A 136 -23.26 58.95 11.51
C GLY A 136 -21.99 58.45 10.85
N LYS A 137 -20.95 58.26 11.65
CA LYS A 137 -19.73 57.51 11.32
C LYS A 137 -20.11 56.38 10.37
N VAL A 138 -19.68 56.50 9.12
CA VAL A 138 -19.69 55.38 8.19
C VAL A 138 -18.72 54.32 8.79
N ASN A 139 -19.32 53.41 9.52
CA ASN A 139 -18.62 52.23 9.94
C ASN A 139 -18.18 51.56 8.62
N SER A 140 -16.88 51.64 8.37
CA SER A 140 -16.25 51.01 7.25
C SER A 140 -16.82 49.58 7.12
N ARG A 141 -17.56 49.35 6.03
CA ARG A 141 -18.04 48.06 5.64
C ARG A 141 -16.87 47.08 5.79
N GLN A 142 -16.95 46.26 6.80
CA GLN A 142 -16.32 44.96 6.73
C GLN A 142 -16.97 44.30 5.52
N THR A 143 -16.23 44.30 4.42
CA THR A 143 -16.52 43.39 3.32
C THR A 143 -16.49 42.01 3.94
N PRO A 144 -17.52 41.19 3.85
CA PRO A 144 -17.44 39.80 4.25
C PRO A 144 -16.65 39.06 3.17
N ASP A 145 -15.31 39.25 3.22
CA ASP A 145 -14.38 38.74 2.21
C ASP A 145 -14.00 37.28 2.46
N SER A 146 -14.82 36.56 3.19
CA SER A 146 -14.83 35.10 3.15
C SER A 146 -16.18 34.64 3.66
N SER A 147 -17.07 34.22 2.78
CA SER A 147 -18.24 33.48 3.26
C SER A 147 -17.72 32.22 3.93
N PRO A 148 -18.24 31.83 5.13
CA PRO A 148 -17.77 30.64 5.86
C PRO A 148 -17.83 29.35 5.02
N GLN A 149 -18.46 29.42 3.87
CA GLN A 149 -18.59 28.34 2.89
C GLN A 149 -17.38 28.19 1.97
N PHE A 150 -16.68 29.28 1.63
CA PHE A 150 -15.41 29.22 0.89
C PHE A 150 -14.30 28.66 1.76
N ASP A 151 -14.28 29.01 3.07
CA ASP A 151 -13.32 28.46 4.01
C ASP A 151 -13.47 26.96 4.19
N THR A 152 -14.72 26.44 4.13
CA THR A 152 -14.98 25.00 4.22
C THR A 152 -14.60 24.23 2.96
N LEU A 153 -14.80 24.76 1.75
CA LEU A 153 -14.33 24.14 0.51
C LEU A 153 -12.82 24.12 0.44
N HIS A 154 -12.16 25.22 0.86
CA HIS A 154 -10.72 25.31 0.89
C HIS A 154 -10.12 24.30 1.88
N SER A 155 -10.73 24.14 3.05
CA SER A 155 -10.29 23.14 4.05
C SER A 155 -10.40 21.71 3.53
N LEU A 156 -11.47 21.36 2.80
CA LEU A 156 -11.60 20.03 2.17
C LEU A 156 -10.55 19.79 1.08
N GLU A 157 -10.21 20.80 0.28
CA GLU A 157 -9.16 20.67 -0.71
C GLU A 157 -7.78 20.54 -0.05
N GLU A 158 -7.55 21.19 1.08
CA GLU A 158 -6.31 20.97 1.87
C GLU A 158 -6.27 19.55 2.44
N GLU A 159 -7.37 19.03 2.96
CA GLU A 159 -7.47 17.64 3.41
C GLU A 159 -7.20 16.65 2.28
N ARG A 160 -7.77 16.90 1.08
CA ARG A 160 -7.47 16.13 -0.11
C ARG A 160 -5.99 16.13 -0.45
N ARG A 161 -5.33 17.31 -0.40
CA ARG A 161 -3.88 17.44 -0.68
C ARG A 161 -3.05 16.68 0.34
N ARG A 162 -3.40 16.76 1.63
CA ARG A 162 -2.72 15.99 2.70
C ARG A 162 -2.89 14.49 2.48
N ALA A 163 -4.10 14.05 2.21
CA ALA A 163 -4.38 12.64 1.92
C ALA A 163 -3.62 12.13 0.68
N ARG A 164 -3.53 12.96 -0.38
CA ARG A 164 -2.74 12.68 -1.56
C ARG A 164 -1.25 12.50 -1.23
N GLY A 165 -0.69 13.39 -0.38
CA GLY A 165 0.69 13.29 0.06
C GLY A 165 0.97 11.97 0.80
N LEU A 166 0.11 11.60 1.74
CA LEU A 166 0.22 10.33 2.48
C LEU A 166 0.06 9.10 1.57
N TYR A 167 -0.85 9.16 0.60
CA TYR A 167 -1.04 8.09 -0.37
C TYR A 167 0.21 7.88 -1.23
N LEU A 168 0.81 8.97 -1.73
CA LEU A 168 2.03 8.91 -2.54
C LEU A 168 3.23 8.40 -1.74
N GLN A 169 3.35 8.78 -0.48
CA GLN A 169 4.40 8.26 0.39
C GLN A 169 4.27 6.74 0.56
N ARG A 170 3.09 6.24 0.89
CA ARG A 170 2.86 4.79 1.04
C ARG A 170 3.00 4.03 -0.28
N ALA A 171 2.62 4.65 -1.38
CA ALA A 171 2.83 4.09 -2.71
C ALA A 171 4.32 3.96 -3.06
N ALA A 172 5.16 4.90 -2.64
CA ALA A 172 6.61 4.84 -2.81
C ALA A 172 7.22 3.71 -1.96
N GLU A 173 6.80 3.57 -0.69
CA GLU A 173 7.24 2.47 0.19
C GLU A 173 6.87 1.10 -0.42
N LEU A 174 5.68 0.99 -1.00
CA LEU A 174 5.25 -0.22 -1.70
C LEU A 174 6.07 -0.47 -2.97
N ASP A 175 6.37 0.56 -3.76
CA ASP A 175 7.21 0.44 -4.97
C ASP A 175 8.64 -0.04 -4.63
N GLU A 176 9.22 0.42 -3.52
CA GLU A 176 10.51 -0.07 -3.02
C GLU A 176 10.47 -1.57 -2.72
N LYS A 177 9.42 -2.05 -2.06
CA LYS A 177 9.24 -3.49 -1.80
C LYS A 177 9.06 -4.28 -3.10
N ILE A 178 8.34 -3.74 -4.09
CA ILE A 178 8.20 -4.35 -5.41
C ILE A 178 9.55 -4.45 -6.12
N VAL A 179 10.40 -3.42 -6.04
CA VAL A 179 11.76 -3.45 -6.60
C VAL A 179 12.60 -4.53 -5.91
N GLN A 180 12.56 -4.60 -4.58
CA GLN A 180 13.27 -5.63 -3.81
C GLN A 180 12.76 -7.04 -4.16
N TYR A 181 11.46 -7.22 -4.27
CA TYR A 181 10.85 -8.48 -4.69
C TYR A 181 11.35 -8.91 -6.09
N ASN A 182 11.26 -8.02 -7.07
CA ASN A 182 11.67 -8.30 -8.44
C ASN A 182 13.18 -8.60 -8.54
N SER A 183 14.01 -7.99 -7.69
CA SER A 183 15.46 -8.21 -7.64
C SER A 183 15.83 -9.54 -6.97
N ASN A 184 15.10 -9.96 -5.96
CA ASN A 184 15.37 -11.19 -5.21
C ASN A 184 14.68 -12.43 -5.79
N ARG A 185 13.77 -12.24 -6.72
CA ARG A 185 13.04 -13.32 -7.39
C ARG A 185 13.97 -14.09 -8.32
N PRO A 186 13.91 -15.44 -8.35
CA PRO A 186 14.63 -16.25 -9.32
C PRO A 186 14.28 -15.89 -10.77
N ARG A 187 15.26 -15.80 -11.64
CA ARG A 187 15.07 -15.45 -13.06
C ARG A 187 14.16 -16.44 -13.80
N SER A 188 14.14 -17.72 -13.38
CA SER A 188 13.24 -18.74 -13.92
C SER A 188 11.76 -18.43 -13.69
N LEU A 189 11.43 -17.58 -12.73
CA LEU A 189 10.06 -17.19 -12.38
C LEU A 189 9.72 -15.79 -12.91
N SER A 190 10.18 -15.43 -14.13
CA SER A 190 9.97 -14.10 -14.72
C SER A 190 8.49 -13.72 -14.83
N TRP A 191 7.60 -14.69 -14.98
CA TRP A 191 6.14 -14.50 -15.05
C TRP A 191 5.51 -14.02 -13.73
N LEU A 192 6.23 -14.12 -12.59
CA LEU A 192 5.81 -13.57 -11.29
C LEU A 192 6.23 -12.12 -11.09
N GLU A 193 6.80 -11.48 -12.10
CA GLU A 193 7.23 -10.09 -11.99
C GLU A 193 6.04 -9.16 -11.65
N LYS A 194 6.22 -8.35 -10.62
CA LYS A 194 5.21 -7.37 -10.21
C LYS A 194 5.44 -6.04 -10.92
N THR A 195 4.36 -5.48 -11.42
CA THR A 195 4.37 -4.16 -12.05
C THR A 195 4.70 -3.09 -11.01
N ARG A 196 5.63 -2.22 -11.30
CA ARG A 196 6.02 -1.11 -10.43
C ARG A 196 4.91 -0.08 -10.26
N LEU A 197 4.76 0.41 -9.05
CA LEU A 197 3.86 1.49 -8.73
C LEU A 197 4.61 2.83 -8.75
N THR A 198 4.87 3.34 -9.96
CA THR A 198 5.59 4.61 -10.11
C THR A 198 4.85 5.78 -9.45
N PRO A 199 5.54 6.81 -8.95
CA PRO A 199 4.91 7.98 -8.34
C PRO A 199 3.89 8.66 -9.25
N ALA A 200 4.18 8.73 -10.55
CA ALA A 200 3.26 9.26 -11.54
C ALA A 200 2.02 8.37 -11.76
N GLY A 201 2.19 7.04 -11.65
CA GLY A 201 1.08 6.09 -11.72
C GLY A 201 0.18 6.21 -10.50
N ALA A 202 0.76 6.24 -9.31
CA ALA A 202 0.05 6.42 -8.05
C ALA A 202 -0.71 7.76 -8.00
N ALA A 203 -0.09 8.85 -8.46
CA ALA A 203 -0.73 10.16 -8.54
C ALA A 203 -1.96 10.11 -9.45
N ARG A 204 -1.85 9.50 -10.64
CA ARG A 204 -2.98 9.33 -11.56
C ARG A 204 -4.10 8.48 -10.98
N GLN A 205 -3.79 7.41 -10.26
CA GLN A 205 -4.79 6.59 -9.58
C GLN A 205 -5.55 7.38 -8.51
N PHE A 206 -4.83 8.17 -7.70
CA PHE A 206 -5.45 9.02 -6.69
C PHE A 206 -6.34 10.08 -7.33
N ASP A 207 -5.82 10.84 -8.30
CA ASP A 207 -6.53 11.95 -8.94
C ASP A 207 -7.72 11.47 -9.79
N ALA A 208 -7.66 10.26 -10.36
CA ALA A 208 -8.78 9.64 -11.06
C ALA A 208 -9.91 9.24 -10.09
N ARG A 209 -9.59 8.75 -8.89
CA ARG A 209 -10.59 8.35 -7.89
C ARG A 209 -11.14 9.54 -7.10
N ILE A 210 -10.28 10.52 -6.83
CA ILE A 210 -10.58 11.71 -6.03
C ILE A 210 -10.17 12.95 -6.84
N PRO A 211 -11.02 13.40 -7.76
CA PRO A 211 -10.73 14.60 -8.54
C PRO A 211 -10.67 15.85 -7.65
N PRO A 212 -9.99 16.93 -8.08
CA PRO A 212 -9.98 18.19 -7.35
C PRO A 212 -11.41 18.73 -7.20
N LEU A 213 -11.67 19.36 -6.06
CA LEU A 213 -12.99 19.85 -5.70
C LEU A 213 -13.28 21.24 -6.31
N VAL A 214 -12.26 21.89 -6.85
CA VAL A 214 -12.31 23.26 -7.43
C VAL A 214 -11.87 23.20 -8.87
#